data_418b84edbb632dc60492ffd3e3150f01
#
_entry.id   418b84edbb632dc60492ffd3e3150f01
#
_cell.length_a   1.000
_cell.length_b   1.000
_cell.length_c   1.000
_cell.angle_alpha   90.00
_cell.angle_beta   90.00
_cell.angle_gamma   90.00
#
_symmetry.space_group_name_H-M   'P 1'
#
loop_
_entity.id
_entity.type
_entity.pdbx_description
1 polymer ?
#
loop_
_entity_poly.entity_id
_entity_poly.type
_entity_poly.pdbx_seq_one_letter_code
_entity_poly.pdbx_strand_id
1 'polypeptide(L)'
;MKQYLDLLRHVLEHGSDKPDRTGTGTRSVFGWQLRFDLGDGFPLLTTKKLHLRSIVHELLWFLKGETNIAYLKDNKVSIWDEWADADGELGPVYGKQWRRWNGGDGREIDQLQWVVDEIRRNPDSRRLIVSAWNVADLSKMALMPCHTLFQFYVADGKLSCQLYQRSGDIFLGVPFNIASYALLTHLVAQVCGLGVGDFVHTLGDAHLYSNHFDQAREQLGRMPRSLPTLKLDPAVRDLFDFTFDDIAIEGYDPLPAIKAPVAV
;
A
#
# COMPACT_ATOMS: atom_id res chain seq x y z
N MET A 1 -5.24 13.26 7.95
CA MET A 1 -4.45 13.24 6.68
C MET A 1 -3.53 14.46 6.50
N LYS A 2 -3.35 15.27 7.57
CA LYS A 2 -2.45 16.44 7.53
C LYS A 2 -1.01 16.05 7.18
N GLN A 3 -0.49 14.97 7.78
CA GLN A 3 0.89 14.49 7.56
C GLN A 3 1.19 14.19 6.09
N TYR A 4 0.22 13.68 5.31
CA TYR A 4 0.38 13.50 3.86
C TYR A 4 0.45 14.85 3.12
N LEU A 5 -0.38 15.83 3.48
CA LEU A 5 -0.33 17.17 2.87
C LEU A 5 0.97 17.90 3.23
N ASP A 6 1.51 17.66 4.43
CA ASP A 6 2.80 18.22 4.85
C ASP A 6 3.95 17.64 4.00
N LEU A 7 3.93 16.32 3.69
CA LEU A 7 4.88 15.71 2.75
C LEU A 7 4.75 16.32 1.35
N LEU A 8 3.50 16.40 0.83
CA LEU A 8 3.26 16.93 -0.52
C LEU A 8 3.78 18.38 -0.65
N ARG A 9 3.52 19.21 0.36
CA ARG A 9 4.03 20.59 0.43
C ARG A 9 5.55 20.62 0.52
N HIS A 10 6.13 19.82 1.39
CA HIS A 10 7.57 19.80 1.61
C HIS A 10 8.33 19.40 0.34
N VAL A 11 7.87 18.37 -0.39
CA VAL A 11 8.49 17.97 -1.65
C VAL A 11 8.34 19.06 -2.72
N LEU A 12 7.16 19.69 -2.80
CA LEU A 12 6.91 20.76 -3.78
C LEU A 12 7.78 22.00 -3.54
N GLU A 13 8.05 22.34 -2.28
CA GLU A 13 8.76 23.55 -1.89
C GLU A 13 10.27 23.35 -1.71
N HIS A 14 10.71 22.17 -1.26
CA HIS A 14 12.09 21.92 -0.82
C HIS A 14 12.76 20.72 -1.51
N GLY A 15 12.04 19.98 -2.35
CA GLY A 15 12.60 18.84 -3.07
C GLY A 15 13.61 19.27 -4.12
N SER A 16 14.52 18.35 -4.45
CA SER A 16 15.49 18.50 -5.53
C SER A 16 14.90 18.02 -6.86
N ASP A 17 15.06 18.79 -7.94
CA ASP A 17 14.66 18.38 -9.28
C ASP A 17 15.64 17.33 -9.82
N LYS A 18 15.10 16.25 -10.39
CA LYS A 18 15.85 15.11 -10.92
C LYS A 18 15.26 14.63 -12.23
N PRO A 19 16.09 14.18 -13.18
CA PRO A 19 15.60 13.38 -14.30
C PRO A 19 15.06 12.04 -13.79
N ASP A 20 14.18 11.42 -14.56
CA ASP A 20 13.67 10.08 -14.29
C ASP A 20 13.65 9.22 -15.56
N ARG A 21 13.37 7.92 -15.41
CA ARG A 21 13.33 6.95 -16.51
C ARG A 21 12.31 7.31 -17.60
N THR A 22 11.20 7.96 -17.22
CA THR A 22 10.10 8.29 -18.13
C THR A 22 10.38 9.58 -18.94
N GLY A 23 11.42 10.34 -18.60
CA GLY A 23 11.72 11.65 -19.21
C GLY A 23 10.79 12.78 -18.74
N THR A 24 9.85 12.52 -17.83
CA THR A 24 8.95 13.54 -17.29
C THR A 24 9.66 14.49 -16.33
N GLY A 25 10.64 13.98 -15.58
CA GLY A 25 11.30 14.64 -14.48
C GLY A 25 10.51 14.57 -13.19
N THR A 26 11.20 14.64 -12.08
CA THR A 26 10.61 14.58 -10.73
C THR A 26 11.22 15.62 -9.81
N ARG A 27 10.48 16.01 -8.80
CA ARG A 27 11.01 16.70 -7.61
C ARG A 27 10.91 15.77 -6.42
N SER A 28 12.00 15.55 -5.70
CA SER A 28 12.03 14.52 -4.65
C SER A 28 12.81 14.93 -3.40
N VAL A 29 12.48 14.25 -2.31
CA VAL A 29 13.28 14.22 -1.07
C VAL A 29 13.64 12.78 -0.75
N PHE A 30 14.78 12.57 -0.11
CA PHE A 30 15.21 11.24 0.32
C PHE A 30 15.02 11.07 1.82
N GLY A 31 14.21 10.09 2.20
CA GLY A 31 13.90 9.79 3.59
C GLY A 31 12.78 10.67 4.15
N TRP A 32 11.58 10.09 4.26
CA TRP A 32 10.44 10.71 4.91
C TRP A 32 9.61 9.67 5.64
N GLN A 33 9.02 10.04 6.78
CA GLN A 33 8.15 9.13 7.51
C GLN A 33 6.81 9.80 7.83
N LEU A 34 5.74 9.05 7.57
CA LEU A 34 4.36 9.39 7.92
C LEU A 34 3.88 8.44 9.02
N ARG A 35 3.03 8.92 9.92
CA ARG A 35 2.39 8.10 10.96
C ARG A 35 0.91 8.42 11.02
N PHE A 36 0.09 7.36 11.06
CA PHE A 36 -1.36 7.43 11.13
C PHE A 36 -1.82 6.57 12.30
N ASP A 37 -2.47 7.16 13.30
CA ASP A 37 -3.21 6.40 14.31
C ASP A 37 -4.48 5.84 13.64
N LEU A 38 -4.57 4.53 13.53
CA LEU A 38 -5.71 3.86 12.90
C LEU A 38 -6.97 3.89 13.80
N GLY A 39 -6.82 4.27 15.06
CA GLY A 39 -7.92 4.52 15.97
C GLY A 39 -8.66 5.83 15.67
N ASP A 40 -8.01 6.81 15.02
CA ASP A 40 -8.63 8.07 14.62
C ASP A 40 -9.56 7.93 13.40
N GLY A 41 -9.50 6.81 12.69
CA GLY A 41 -10.26 6.51 11.48
C GLY A 41 -9.39 5.92 10.37
N PHE A 42 -10.03 5.50 9.29
CA PHE A 42 -9.33 4.89 8.16
C PHE A 42 -8.63 5.97 7.31
N PRO A 43 -7.29 5.89 7.09
CA PRO A 43 -6.51 6.95 6.46
C PRO A 43 -6.69 6.98 4.93
N LEU A 44 -7.91 7.24 4.48
CA LEU A 44 -8.29 7.44 3.09
C LEU A 44 -8.38 8.94 2.80
N LEU A 45 -7.66 9.42 1.78
CA LEU A 45 -7.62 10.85 1.45
C LEU A 45 -9.02 11.43 1.19
N THR A 46 -9.30 12.57 1.81
CA THR A 46 -10.53 13.34 1.60
C THR A 46 -10.33 14.61 0.77
N THR A 47 -9.09 15.04 0.57
CA THR A 47 -8.76 16.21 -0.28
C THR A 47 -8.83 15.90 -1.78
N LYS A 48 -8.83 14.63 -2.16
CA LYS A 48 -9.22 14.14 -3.49
C LYS A 48 -9.81 12.74 -3.36
N LYS A 49 -10.82 12.42 -4.19
CA LYS A 49 -11.41 11.08 -4.22
C LYS A 49 -10.43 10.06 -4.76
N LEU A 50 -10.25 8.96 -4.02
CA LEU A 50 -9.48 7.79 -4.45
C LEU A 50 -10.42 6.69 -4.96
N HIS A 51 -9.90 5.82 -5.85
CA HIS A 51 -10.64 4.68 -6.37
C HIS A 51 -10.52 3.48 -5.43
N LEU A 52 -11.33 3.47 -4.36
CA LEU A 52 -11.29 2.46 -3.30
C LEU A 52 -11.36 1.03 -3.83
N ARG A 53 -12.19 0.78 -4.86
CA ARG A 53 -12.31 -0.55 -5.47
C ARG A 53 -10.96 -1.10 -5.93
N SER A 54 -10.13 -0.29 -6.59
CA SER A 54 -8.79 -0.71 -7.01
C SER A 54 -7.90 -1.04 -5.82
N ILE A 55 -7.93 -0.22 -4.76
CA ILE A 55 -7.12 -0.43 -3.55
C ILE A 55 -7.45 -1.78 -2.90
N VAL A 56 -8.74 -2.06 -2.72
CA VAL A 56 -9.19 -3.29 -2.05
C VAL A 56 -8.87 -4.53 -2.91
N HIS A 57 -9.23 -4.51 -4.21
CA HIS A 57 -8.97 -5.66 -5.08
C HIS A 57 -7.48 -5.93 -5.28
N GLU A 58 -6.63 -4.89 -5.37
CA GLU A 58 -5.18 -5.06 -5.45
C GLU A 58 -4.65 -5.77 -4.20
N LEU A 59 -5.06 -5.33 -3.00
CA LEU A 59 -4.62 -5.99 -1.77
C LEU A 59 -5.11 -7.44 -1.71
N LEU A 60 -6.37 -7.72 -2.03
CA LEU A 60 -6.91 -9.08 -2.07
C LEU A 60 -6.17 -9.97 -3.07
N TRP A 61 -5.78 -9.42 -4.22
CA TRP A 61 -4.98 -10.08 -5.23
C TRP A 61 -3.58 -10.43 -4.70
N PHE A 62 -2.91 -9.51 -3.99
CA PHE A 62 -1.64 -9.81 -3.31
C PHE A 62 -1.82 -10.92 -2.25
N LEU A 63 -2.89 -10.85 -1.43
CA LEU A 63 -3.17 -11.86 -0.40
C LEU A 63 -3.41 -13.26 -0.98
N LYS A 64 -3.93 -13.37 -2.19
CA LYS A 64 -4.08 -14.64 -2.91
C LYS A 64 -2.78 -15.16 -3.50
N GLY A 65 -1.69 -14.39 -3.47
CA GLY A 65 -0.42 -14.77 -4.06
C GLY A 65 -0.41 -14.74 -5.59
N GLU A 66 -1.39 -14.06 -6.19
CA GLU A 66 -1.55 -13.97 -7.64
C GLU A 66 -0.53 -13.04 -8.28
N THR A 67 -0.20 -13.31 -9.54
CA THR A 67 0.71 -12.53 -10.39
C THR A 67 0.11 -12.20 -11.74
N ASN A 68 -0.96 -12.90 -12.14
CA ASN A 68 -1.72 -12.63 -13.34
C ASN A 68 -2.83 -11.61 -13.06
N ILE A 69 -3.01 -10.65 -13.96
CA ILE A 69 -3.99 -9.56 -13.82
C ILE A 69 -5.44 -9.95 -14.15
N ALA A 70 -5.72 -11.20 -14.52
CA ALA A 70 -7.08 -11.65 -14.88
C ALA A 70 -8.11 -11.32 -13.78
N TYR A 71 -7.79 -11.65 -12.52
CA TYR A 71 -8.65 -11.30 -11.38
C TYR A 71 -8.93 -9.78 -11.29
N LEU A 72 -7.92 -8.96 -11.52
CA LEU A 72 -8.06 -7.50 -11.50
C LEU A 72 -8.97 -7.01 -12.62
N LYS A 73 -8.79 -7.53 -13.85
CA LYS A 73 -9.64 -7.22 -15.02
C LYS A 73 -11.10 -7.61 -14.80
N ASP A 74 -11.35 -8.82 -14.29
CA ASP A 74 -12.70 -9.31 -13.96
C ASP A 74 -13.40 -8.39 -12.96
N ASN A 75 -12.62 -7.76 -12.08
CA ASN A 75 -13.10 -6.78 -11.11
C ASN A 75 -13.00 -5.32 -11.57
N LYS A 76 -12.76 -5.07 -12.87
CA LYS A 76 -12.69 -3.73 -13.47
C LYS A 76 -11.60 -2.84 -12.85
N VAL A 77 -10.46 -3.44 -12.53
CA VAL A 77 -9.26 -2.80 -12.01
C VAL A 77 -8.16 -2.89 -13.07
N SER A 78 -7.66 -1.75 -13.53
CA SER A 78 -6.72 -1.62 -14.66
C SER A 78 -5.35 -1.07 -14.25
N ILE A 79 -5.09 -0.90 -12.96
CA ILE A 79 -3.89 -0.23 -12.46
C ILE A 79 -2.57 -0.99 -12.73
N TRP A 80 -2.65 -2.21 -13.25
CA TRP A 80 -1.51 -3.06 -13.61
C TRP A 80 -1.43 -3.38 -15.11
N ASP A 81 -2.40 -2.92 -15.92
CA ASP A 81 -2.51 -3.29 -17.34
C ASP A 81 -1.27 -2.89 -18.16
N GLU A 82 -0.62 -1.78 -17.83
CA GLU A 82 0.53 -1.23 -18.58
C GLU A 82 1.82 -2.04 -18.37
N TRP A 83 1.88 -2.86 -17.30
CA TRP A 83 3.08 -3.66 -16.99
C TRP A 83 2.93 -5.15 -17.32
N ALA A 84 1.70 -5.62 -17.52
CA ALA A 84 1.45 -7.01 -17.83
C ALA A 84 1.86 -7.35 -19.26
N ASP A 85 2.36 -8.57 -19.45
CA ASP A 85 2.61 -9.13 -20.78
C ASP A 85 1.31 -9.48 -21.52
N ALA A 86 1.44 -10.08 -22.72
CA ALA A 86 0.29 -10.46 -23.55
C ALA A 86 -0.62 -11.51 -22.89
N ASP A 87 -0.09 -12.32 -21.99
CA ASP A 87 -0.81 -13.35 -21.26
C ASP A 87 -1.36 -12.82 -19.90
N GLY A 88 -1.09 -11.55 -19.59
CA GLY A 88 -1.52 -10.92 -18.36
C GLY A 88 -0.60 -11.18 -17.16
N GLU A 89 0.60 -11.69 -17.39
CA GLU A 89 1.56 -11.99 -16.33
C GLU A 89 2.47 -10.80 -16.00
N LEU A 90 2.81 -10.70 -14.71
CA LEU A 90 3.73 -9.67 -14.18
C LEU A 90 5.05 -10.26 -13.67
N GLY A 91 5.20 -11.59 -13.75
CA GLY A 91 6.29 -12.29 -13.11
C GLY A 91 6.11 -12.34 -11.57
N PRO A 92 7.17 -12.72 -10.83
CA PRO A 92 7.07 -13.02 -9.40
C PRO A 92 6.97 -11.76 -8.50
N VAL A 93 5.98 -10.89 -8.78
CA VAL A 93 5.72 -9.66 -8.02
C VAL A 93 5.10 -9.94 -6.64
N TYR A 94 4.81 -8.92 -5.87
CA TYR A 94 4.32 -8.86 -4.49
C TYR A 94 3.61 -10.12 -3.95
N GLY A 95 2.50 -10.56 -4.56
CA GLY A 95 1.72 -11.69 -4.10
C GLY A 95 2.53 -12.98 -4.07
N LYS A 96 3.32 -13.26 -5.13
CA LYS A 96 4.22 -14.42 -5.18
C LYS A 96 5.25 -14.37 -4.05
N GLN A 97 5.86 -13.21 -3.81
CA GLN A 97 6.87 -13.10 -2.77
C GLN A 97 6.27 -13.21 -1.36
N TRP A 98 5.10 -12.67 -1.12
CA TRP A 98 4.45 -12.73 0.20
C TRP A 98 3.97 -14.15 0.56
N ARG A 99 3.44 -14.88 -0.42
CA ARG A 99 2.74 -16.14 -0.21
C ARG A 99 3.52 -17.40 -0.61
N ARG A 100 4.46 -17.26 -1.55
CA ARG A 100 5.16 -18.40 -2.15
C ARG A 100 6.62 -18.02 -2.45
N TRP A 101 7.32 -17.49 -1.45
CA TRP A 101 8.74 -17.17 -1.56
C TRP A 101 9.55 -18.44 -1.83
N ASN A 102 10.44 -18.43 -2.82
CA ASN A 102 11.32 -19.56 -3.10
C ASN A 102 12.43 -19.67 -2.03
N GLY A 103 12.40 -20.74 -1.25
CA GLY A 103 13.36 -21.01 -0.19
C GLY A 103 14.72 -21.54 -0.66
N GLY A 104 14.91 -21.72 -1.98
CA GLY A 104 16.19 -22.18 -2.55
C GLY A 104 16.41 -23.71 -2.50
N ASP A 105 15.63 -24.44 -1.71
CA ASP A 105 15.67 -25.89 -1.56
C ASP A 105 14.43 -26.60 -2.12
N GLY A 106 13.69 -25.90 -2.99
CA GLY A 106 12.44 -26.36 -3.58
C GLY A 106 11.20 -26.16 -2.70
N ARG A 107 11.35 -25.62 -1.50
CA ARG A 107 10.22 -25.25 -0.64
C ARG A 107 9.73 -23.85 -0.97
N GLU A 108 8.43 -23.67 -0.92
CA GLU A 108 7.79 -22.36 -0.90
C GLU A 108 7.54 -21.93 0.55
N ILE A 109 7.80 -20.66 0.85
CA ILE A 109 7.60 -20.05 2.17
C ILE A 109 6.47 -19.05 2.06
N ASP A 110 5.41 -19.26 2.86
CA ASP A 110 4.31 -18.31 3.03
C ASP A 110 4.65 -17.37 4.19
N GLN A 111 5.16 -16.19 3.85
CA GLN A 111 5.58 -15.20 4.83
C GLN A 111 4.37 -14.62 5.59
N LEU A 112 3.23 -14.41 4.91
CA LEU A 112 2.04 -13.85 5.55
C LEU A 112 1.41 -14.83 6.54
N GLN A 113 1.26 -16.11 6.13
CA GLN A 113 0.75 -17.13 7.05
C GLN A 113 1.66 -17.26 8.28
N TRP A 114 2.98 -17.30 8.03
CA TRP A 114 3.95 -17.37 9.14
C TRP A 114 3.82 -16.19 10.09
N VAL A 115 3.66 -14.95 9.58
CA VAL A 115 3.52 -13.76 10.42
C VAL A 115 2.22 -13.81 11.24
N VAL A 116 1.10 -14.20 10.64
CA VAL A 116 -0.19 -14.34 11.35
C VAL A 116 -0.08 -15.37 12.48
N ASP A 117 0.53 -16.53 12.20
CA ASP A 117 0.72 -17.58 13.19
C ASP A 117 1.67 -17.14 14.31
N GLU A 118 2.76 -16.41 13.96
CA GLU A 118 3.71 -15.90 14.94
C GLU A 118 3.08 -14.80 15.83
N ILE A 119 2.25 -13.90 15.28
CA ILE A 119 1.52 -12.90 16.08
C ILE A 119 0.63 -13.59 17.11
N ARG A 120 -0.09 -14.64 16.71
CA ARG A 120 -0.96 -15.40 17.62
C ARG A 120 -0.20 -16.14 18.71
N ARG A 121 0.97 -16.71 18.37
CA ARG A 121 1.80 -17.51 19.27
C ARG A 121 2.70 -16.67 20.17
N ASN A 122 3.30 -15.63 19.64
CA ASN A 122 4.34 -14.80 20.27
C ASN A 122 4.24 -13.35 19.78
N PRO A 123 3.25 -12.59 20.28
CA PRO A 123 3.03 -11.21 19.84
C PRO A 123 4.22 -10.27 20.09
N ASP A 124 5.10 -10.59 21.05
CA ASP A 124 6.31 -9.81 21.34
C ASP A 124 7.46 -10.06 20.36
N SER A 125 7.25 -10.90 19.32
CA SER A 125 8.28 -11.21 18.33
C SER A 125 8.71 -9.95 17.57
N ARG A 126 10.04 -9.78 17.43
CA ARG A 126 10.65 -8.70 16.62
C ARG A 126 10.92 -9.13 15.18
N ARG A 127 10.37 -10.29 14.75
CA ARG A 127 10.63 -10.91 13.45
C ARG A 127 9.42 -10.91 12.55
N LEU A 128 8.37 -10.15 12.88
CA LEU A 128 7.10 -10.07 12.15
C LEU A 128 7.29 -9.26 10.85
N ILE A 129 8.12 -9.76 9.93
CA ILE A 129 8.52 -9.08 8.69
C ILE A 129 8.04 -9.89 7.49
N VAL A 130 7.54 -9.17 6.48
CA VAL A 130 7.25 -9.68 5.14
C VAL A 130 8.04 -8.87 4.12
N SER A 131 8.80 -9.54 3.26
CA SER A 131 9.61 -8.91 2.23
C SER A 131 9.11 -9.27 0.83
N ALA A 132 9.01 -8.26 -0.04
CA ALA A 132 8.81 -8.44 -1.47
C ALA A 132 10.12 -8.30 -2.27
N TRP A 133 11.20 -7.80 -1.63
CA TRP A 133 12.48 -7.54 -2.27
C TRP A 133 13.33 -8.80 -2.32
N ASN A 134 13.05 -9.67 -3.29
CA ASN A 134 13.82 -10.89 -3.55
C ASN A 134 14.85 -10.63 -4.63
N VAL A 135 16.12 -10.44 -4.25
CA VAL A 135 17.20 -10.08 -5.17
C VAL A 135 17.37 -11.09 -6.32
N ALA A 136 17.08 -12.38 -6.07
CA ALA A 136 17.18 -13.43 -7.10
C ALA A 136 16.06 -13.37 -8.15
N ASP A 137 14.96 -12.67 -7.86
CA ASP A 137 13.81 -12.60 -8.74
C ASP A 137 13.58 -11.22 -9.37
N LEU A 138 14.30 -10.17 -8.95
CA LEU A 138 14.07 -8.79 -9.41
C LEU A 138 14.08 -8.66 -10.94
N SER A 139 14.98 -9.36 -11.62
CA SER A 139 15.10 -9.31 -13.10
C SER A 139 13.97 -10.03 -13.84
N LYS A 140 13.14 -10.80 -13.13
CA LYS A 140 11.99 -11.54 -13.68
C LYS A 140 10.67 -10.81 -13.47
N MET A 141 10.69 -9.70 -12.72
CA MET A 141 9.50 -8.91 -12.40
C MET A 141 9.28 -7.83 -13.44
N ALA A 142 8.05 -7.68 -13.92
CA ALA A 142 7.67 -6.59 -14.81
C ALA A 142 7.90 -5.22 -14.15
N LEU A 143 7.71 -5.14 -12.83
CA LEU A 143 7.99 -3.96 -12.01
C LEU A 143 8.64 -4.39 -10.69
N MET A 144 9.86 -3.91 -10.42
CA MET A 144 10.53 -4.16 -9.15
C MET A 144 9.75 -3.52 -7.99
N PRO A 145 9.56 -4.23 -6.86
CA PRO A 145 8.72 -3.76 -5.77
C PRO A 145 9.09 -2.37 -5.24
N CYS A 146 8.16 -1.44 -5.26
CA CYS A 146 8.30 -0.13 -4.62
C CYS A 146 8.17 -0.25 -3.10
N HIS A 147 7.12 -0.91 -2.62
CA HIS A 147 6.97 -1.31 -1.21
C HIS A 147 7.75 -2.61 -0.97
N THR A 148 8.95 -2.46 -0.40
CA THR A 148 9.96 -3.53 -0.37
C THR A 148 9.77 -4.50 0.77
N LEU A 149 9.41 -4.00 1.94
CA LEU A 149 9.13 -4.80 3.14
C LEU A 149 8.21 -4.05 4.09
N PHE A 150 7.50 -4.81 4.90
CA PHE A 150 6.76 -4.26 6.04
C PHE A 150 6.95 -5.13 7.27
N GLN A 151 6.77 -4.52 8.44
CA GLN A 151 6.92 -5.14 9.74
C GLN A 151 5.71 -4.83 10.60
N PHE A 152 5.22 -5.85 11.32
CA PHE A 152 4.20 -5.67 12.35
C PHE A 152 4.83 -5.54 13.73
N TYR A 153 4.08 -4.89 14.62
CA TYR A 153 4.43 -4.71 16.02
C TYR A 153 3.16 -4.76 16.86
N VAL A 154 3.20 -5.52 17.96
CA VAL A 154 2.07 -5.63 18.89
C VAL A 154 2.45 -4.95 20.20
N ALA A 155 1.58 -4.08 20.68
CA ALA A 155 1.69 -3.47 22.01
C ALA A 155 0.28 -3.14 22.52
N ASP A 156 0.06 -3.31 23.82
CA ASP A 156 -1.20 -2.97 24.50
C ASP A 156 -2.46 -3.58 23.82
N GLY A 157 -2.32 -4.79 23.28
CA GLY A 157 -3.39 -5.49 22.56
C GLY A 157 -3.73 -4.90 21.20
N LYS A 158 -2.85 -4.06 20.63
CA LYS A 158 -3.02 -3.41 19.33
C LYS A 158 -1.91 -3.80 18.37
N LEU A 159 -2.27 -3.95 17.09
CA LEU A 159 -1.36 -4.22 15.98
C LEU A 159 -1.03 -2.94 15.24
N SER A 160 0.25 -2.65 15.08
CA SER A 160 0.80 -1.59 14.23
C SER A 160 1.56 -2.19 13.06
N CYS A 161 1.67 -1.45 11.96
CA CYS A 161 2.43 -1.85 10.78
C CYS A 161 3.36 -0.72 10.36
N GLN A 162 4.62 -1.05 10.05
CA GLN A 162 5.56 -0.13 9.39
C GLN A 162 5.91 -0.66 8.01
N LEU A 163 5.68 0.17 6.98
CA LEU A 163 6.09 -0.07 5.61
C LEU A 163 7.38 0.69 5.29
N TYR A 164 8.36 0.03 4.66
CA TYR A 164 9.42 0.71 3.92
C TYR A 164 9.14 0.65 2.42
N GLN A 165 8.94 1.82 1.81
CA GLN A 165 8.75 2.01 0.37
C GLN A 165 9.96 2.75 -0.20
N ARG A 166 10.75 2.05 -1.05
CA ARG A 166 11.99 2.61 -1.62
C ARG A 166 11.76 3.78 -2.56
N SER A 167 10.61 3.81 -3.22
CA SER A 167 10.25 4.79 -4.25
C SER A 167 8.75 5.03 -4.21
N GLY A 168 8.32 6.27 -4.06
CA GLY A 168 6.92 6.64 -3.93
C GLY A 168 6.54 7.87 -4.76
N ASP A 169 5.70 7.67 -5.79
CA ASP A 169 4.94 8.77 -6.39
C ASP A 169 3.96 9.30 -5.35
N ILE A 170 4.27 10.46 -4.78
CA ILE A 170 3.50 11.01 -3.67
C ILE A 170 2.12 11.52 -4.09
N PHE A 171 1.88 11.75 -5.38
CA PHE A 171 0.58 12.23 -5.84
C PHE A 171 -0.38 11.10 -6.20
N LEU A 172 0.03 10.12 -7.01
CA LEU A 172 -0.82 9.01 -7.44
C LEU A 172 -0.67 7.77 -6.55
N GLY A 173 0.55 7.28 -6.32
CA GLY A 173 0.81 5.99 -5.70
C GLY A 173 0.70 6.00 -4.17
N VAL A 174 1.40 6.91 -3.49
CA VAL A 174 1.47 6.93 -2.01
C VAL A 174 0.09 6.95 -1.33
N PRO A 175 -0.93 7.70 -1.81
CA PRO A 175 -2.27 7.64 -1.22
C PRO A 175 -2.92 6.26 -1.28
N PHE A 176 -2.71 5.50 -2.37
CA PHE A 176 -3.16 4.12 -2.51
C PHE A 176 -2.43 3.21 -1.53
N ASN A 177 -1.11 3.34 -1.42
CA ASN A 177 -0.30 2.53 -0.52
C ASN A 177 -0.66 2.77 0.95
N ILE A 178 -0.92 4.03 1.37
CA ILE A 178 -1.39 4.35 2.73
C ILE A 178 -2.69 3.57 3.04
N ALA A 179 -3.68 3.65 2.18
CA ALA A 179 -4.96 2.98 2.39
C ALA A 179 -4.83 1.45 2.33
N SER A 180 -4.02 0.92 1.40
CA SER A 180 -3.80 -0.52 1.23
C SER A 180 -3.15 -1.14 2.48
N TYR A 181 -2.07 -0.54 3.01
CA TYR A 181 -1.39 -1.08 4.20
C TYR A 181 -2.15 -0.80 5.50
N ALA A 182 -2.91 0.28 5.58
CA ALA A 182 -3.86 0.47 6.67
C ALA A 182 -4.92 -0.63 6.66
N LEU A 183 -5.49 -0.96 5.48
CA LEU A 183 -6.44 -2.06 5.33
C LEU A 183 -5.79 -3.40 5.74
N LEU A 184 -4.60 -3.71 5.23
CA LEU A 184 -3.87 -4.92 5.62
C LEU A 184 -3.69 -5.02 7.13
N THR A 185 -3.36 -3.91 7.80
CA THR A 185 -3.21 -3.86 9.26
C THR A 185 -4.51 -4.22 9.98
N HIS A 186 -5.64 -3.68 9.51
CA HIS A 186 -6.96 -4.02 10.05
C HIS A 186 -7.34 -5.49 9.84
N LEU A 187 -7.09 -6.04 8.63
CA LEU A 187 -7.38 -7.44 8.33
C LEU A 187 -6.59 -8.38 9.25
N VAL A 188 -5.28 -8.14 9.39
CA VAL A 188 -4.41 -8.95 10.25
C VAL A 188 -4.79 -8.78 11.72
N ALA A 189 -5.09 -7.56 12.18
CA ALA A 189 -5.53 -7.32 13.55
C ALA A 189 -6.80 -8.12 13.86
N GLN A 190 -7.82 -8.09 12.99
CA GLN A 190 -9.07 -8.84 13.19
C GLN A 190 -8.82 -10.34 13.31
N VAL A 191 -8.09 -10.95 12.39
CA VAL A 191 -7.88 -12.41 12.42
C VAL A 191 -6.97 -12.85 13.57
N CYS A 192 -6.15 -11.95 14.11
CA CYS A 192 -5.36 -12.19 15.32
C CYS A 192 -6.07 -11.80 16.62
N GLY A 193 -7.29 -11.27 16.58
CA GLY A 193 -8.05 -10.86 17.77
C GLY A 193 -7.46 -9.63 18.47
N LEU A 194 -6.79 -8.73 17.72
CA LEU A 194 -6.16 -7.52 18.23
C LEU A 194 -6.96 -6.27 17.81
N GLY A 195 -6.79 -5.17 18.55
CA GLY A 195 -7.13 -3.84 18.08
C GLY A 195 -6.10 -3.31 17.07
N VAL A 196 -6.37 -2.14 16.49
CA VAL A 196 -5.42 -1.46 15.60
C VAL A 196 -4.66 -0.38 16.34
N GLY A 197 -3.38 -0.25 16.04
CA GLY A 197 -2.48 0.80 16.48
C GLY A 197 -2.14 1.78 15.35
N ASP A 198 -0.86 1.94 15.07
CA ASP A 198 -0.36 2.87 14.05
C ASP A 198 -0.08 2.18 12.70
N PHE A 199 -0.30 2.92 11.62
CA PHE A 199 0.38 2.69 10.36
C PHE A 199 1.52 3.70 10.20
N VAL A 200 2.75 3.20 10.05
CA VAL A 200 3.95 4.01 9.83
C VAL A 200 4.45 3.77 8.41
N HIS A 201 4.51 4.83 7.60
CA HIS A 201 4.96 4.75 6.22
C HIS A 201 6.31 5.45 6.07
N THR A 202 7.37 4.67 5.87
CA THR A 202 8.72 5.17 5.65
C THR A 202 9.03 5.13 4.15
N LEU A 203 9.32 6.30 3.59
CA LEU A 203 9.64 6.49 2.17
C LEU A 203 11.15 6.69 2.00
N GLY A 204 11.74 6.02 1.02
CA GLY A 204 13.09 6.31 0.52
C GLY A 204 13.06 7.54 -0.40
N ASP A 205 12.97 7.34 -1.72
CA ASP A 205 12.77 8.42 -2.69
C ASP A 205 11.27 8.77 -2.75
N ALA A 206 10.89 9.87 -2.10
CA ALA A 206 9.54 10.42 -2.13
C ALA A 206 9.50 11.51 -3.20
N HIS A 207 8.83 11.24 -4.32
CA HIS A 207 8.89 12.11 -5.50
C HIS A 207 7.52 12.54 -6.01
N LEU A 208 7.50 13.72 -6.60
CA LEU A 208 6.38 14.31 -7.33
C LEU A 208 6.80 14.51 -8.78
N TYR A 209 6.08 13.92 -9.72
CA TYR A 209 6.35 14.13 -11.15
C TYR A 209 6.11 15.59 -11.54
N SER A 210 6.94 16.12 -12.44
CA SER A 210 6.90 17.54 -12.82
C SER A 210 5.55 17.93 -13.46
N ASN A 211 4.90 17.00 -14.14
CA ASN A 211 3.56 17.18 -14.73
C ASN A 211 2.41 17.08 -13.71
N HIS A 212 2.71 16.90 -12.39
CA HIS A 212 1.74 16.88 -11.30
C HIS A 212 1.80 18.11 -10.39
N PHE A 213 2.69 19.08 -10.65
CA PHE A 213 2.88 20.22 -9.76
C PHE A 213 1.61 21.09 -9.60
N ASP A 214 0.86 21.30 -10.66
CA ASP A 214 -0.38 22.10 -10.59
C ASP A 214 -1.48 21.35 -9.83
N GLN A 215 -1.60 20.05 -10.04
CA GLN A 215 -2.51 19.19 -9.31
C GLN A 215 -2.17 19.12 -7.81
N ALA A 216 -0.88 19.10 -7.48
CA ALA A 216 -0.41 19.16 -6.10
C ALA A 216 -0.77 20.49 -5.43
N ARG A 217 -0.58 21.61 -6.13
CA ARG A 217 -0.99 22.95 -5.64
C ARG A 217 -2.50 23.02 -5.43
N GLU A 218 -3.28 22.51 -6.39
CA GLU A 218 -4.74 22.41 -6.23
C GLU A 218 -5.11 21.61 -4.99
N GLN A 219 -4.52 20.44 -4.80
CA GLN A 219 -4.81 19.58 -3.65
C GLN A 219 -4.43 20.25 -2.31
N LEU A 220 -3.29 20.99 -2.26
CA LEU A 220 -2.85 21.72 -1.08
C LEU A 220 -3.75 22.90 -0.71
N GLY A 221 -4.52 23.42 -1.68
CA GLY A 221 -5.56 24.44 -1.43
C GLY A 221 -6.86 23.88 -0.85
N ARG A 222 -7.00 22.56 -0.75
CA ARG A 222 -8.23 21.91 -0.28
C ARG A 222 -8.15 21.59 1.23
N MET A 223 -9.25 21.81 1.94
CA MET A 223 -9.36 21.46 3.36
C MET A 223 -9.69 19.98 3.53
N PRO A 224 -8.94 19.21 4.34
CA PRO A 224 -9.31 17.85 4.68
C PRO A 224 -10.67 17.78 5.40
N ARG A 225 -11.42 16.72 5.14
CA ARG A 225 -12.64 16.37 5.85
C ARG A 225 -12.37 15.23 6.84
N SER A 226 -13.36 14.88 7.66
CA SER A 226 -13.28 13.76 8.60
C SER A 226 -12.87 12.47 7.90
N LEU A 227 -12.09 11.65 8.59
CA LEU A 227 -11.74 10.33 8.10
C LEU A 227 -12.97 9.42 8.09
N PRO A 228 -13.08 8.52 7.11
CA PRO A 228 -14.11 7.49 7.10
C PRO A 228 -13.79 6.39 8.12
N THR A 229 -14.79 5.54 8.36
CA THR A 229 -14.66 4.36 9.21
C THR A 229 -14.60 3.10 8.35
N LEU A 230 -13.62 2.24 8.61
CA LEU A 230 -13.57 0.90 8.02
C LEU A 230 -14.44 -0.06 8.83
N LYS A 231 -15.25 -0.85 8.13
CA LYS A 231 -16.02 -1.97 8.68
C LYS A 231 -15.60 -3.25 7.97
N LEU A 232 -15.31 -4.26 8.75
CA LEU A 232 -15.01 -5.61 8.27
C LEU A 232 -16.09 -6.57 8.76
N ASP A 233 -16.42 -7.58 7.95
CA ASP A 233 -17.32 -8.65 8.42
C ASP A 233 -16.64 -9.40 9.57
N PRO A 234 -17.22 -9.36 10.80
CA PRO A 234 -16.62 -10.03 11.96
C PRO A 234 -16.67 -11.55 11.88
N ALA A 235 -17.40 -12.12 10.91
CA ALA A 235 -17.44 -13.57 10.70
C ALA A 235 -16.16 -14.12 10.06
N VAL A 236 -15.43 -13.30 9.30
CA VAL A 236 -14.17 -13.70 8.65
C VAL A 236 -13.07 -13.88 9.69
N ARG A 237 -12.47 -15.08 9.73
CA ARG A 237 -11.47 -15.50 10.72
C ARG A 237 -10.12 -15.87 10.11
N ASP A 238 -10.05 -16.03 8.81
CA ASP A 238 -8.82 -16.27 8.07
C ASP A 238 -8.50 -15.06 7.17
N LEU A 239 -7.22 -14.66 7.14
CA LEU A 239 -6.76 -13.50 6.36
C LEU A 239 -7.01 -13.67 4.86
N PHE A 240 -6.99 -14.91 4.38
CA PHE A 240 -7.08 -15.26 2.97
C PHE A 240 -8.51 -15.52 2.49
N ASP A 241 -9.47 -15.55 3.42
CA ASP A 241 -10.90 -15.71 3.12
C ASP A 241 -11.61 -14.39 2.85
N PHE A 242 -10.97 -13.24 3.18
CA PHE A 242 -11.59 -11.94 2.90
C PHE A 242 -11.89 -11.76 1.41
N THR A 243 -13.10 -11.27 1.15
CA THR A 243 -13.57 -10.85 -0.17
C THR A 243 -13.84 -9.34 -0.18
N PHE A 244 -14.15 -8.80 -1.35
CA PHE A 244 -14.49 -7.38 -1.46
C PHE A 244 -15.76 -7.01 -0.67
N ASP A 245 -16.72 -7.92 -0.58
CA ASP A 245 -18.02 -7.69 0.08
C ASP A 245 -17.91 -7.69 1.62
N ASP A 246 -16.82 -8.22 2.17
CA ASP A 246 -16.53 -8.21 3.61
C ASP A 246 -15.95 -6.89 4.11
N ILE A 247 -15.67 -5.94 3.18
CA ILE A 247 -14.94 -4.69 3.43
C ILE A 247 -15.81 -3.50 3.05
N ALA A 248 -16.24 -2.72 4.03
CA ALA A 248 -17.03 -1.52 3.80
C ALA A 248 -16.35 -0.28 4.38
N ILE A 249 -16.46 0.85 3.68
CA ILE A 249 -16.01 2.16 4.14
C ILE A 249 -17.23 3.06 4.33
N GLU A 250 -17.47 3.46 5.57
CA GLU A 250 -18.59 4.32 5.95
C GLU A 250 -18.14 5.78 6.12
N GLY A 251 -18.98 6.72 5.68
CA GLY A 251 -18.73 8.14 5.87
C GLY A 251 -17.61 8.72 4.99
N TYR A 252 -17.24 8.07 3.90
CA TYR A 252 -16.26 8.61 2.96
C TYR A 252 -16.86 9.74 2.11
N ASP A 253 -16.55 10.98 2.48
CA ASP A 253 -17.00 12.21 1.82
C ASP A 253 -15.81 13.00 1.27
N PRO A 254 -15.15 12.53 0.19
CA PRO A 254 -14.00 13.22 -0.38
C PRO A 254 -14.41 14.38 -1.29
N LEU A 255 -13.51 15.34 -1.43
CA LEU A 255 -13.57 16.31 -2.53
C LEU A 255 -13.35 15.60 -3.88
N PRO A 256 -13.79 16.18 -5.01
CA PRO A 256 -13.68 15.57 -6.33
C PRO A 256 -12.25 15.08 -6.63
N ALA A 257 -12.15 14.03 -7.44
CA ALA A 257 -10.86 13.54 -7.93
C ALA A 257 -10.10 14.65 -8.69
N ILE A 258 -8.78 14.64 -8.56
CA ILE A 258 -7.88 15.47 -9.35
C ILE A 258 -7.20 14.52 -10.34
N LYS A 259 -7.46 14.70 -11.63
CA LYS A 259 -6.87 13.87 -12.69
C LYS A 259 -5.41 14.28 -12.90
N ALA A 260 -4.54 13.27 -13.08
CA ALA A 260 -3.14 13.45 -13.44
C ALA A 260 -2.72 12.34 -14.40
N PRO A 261 -1.81 12.60 -15.35
CA PRO A 261 -1.29 11.57 -16.23
C PRO A 261 -0.39 10.59 -15.45
N VAL A 262 -0.44 9.31 -15.81
CA VAL A 262 0.51 8.31 -15.29
C VAL A 262 1.83 8.46 -16.04
N ALA A 263 2.95 8.45 -15.34
CA ALA A 263 4.27 8.41 -15.93
C ALA A 263 4.72 6.95 -16.06
N VAL A 264 4.92 6.47 -17.29
CA VAL A 264 5.27 5.09 -17.64
C VAL A 264 6.60 4.99 -18.38
#